data_93f761a68356be9ba1dbe1f1fc585757
#
_entry.id   93f761a68356be9ba1dbe1f1fc585757
#
_cell.length_a   1.000
_cell.length_b   1.000
_cell.length_c   1.000
_cell.angle_alpha   90.00
_cell.angle_beta   90.00
_cell.angle_gamma   90.00
#
_symmetry.space_group_name_H-M   'P 1'
#
loop_
_entity.id
_entity.type
_entity.pdbx_description
1 polymer ?
#
loop_
_entity_poly.entity_id
_entity_poly.type
_entity_poly.pdbx_seq_one_letter_code
_entity_poly.pdbx_strand_id
1 'polypeptide(L)'
;MKLVITDSGLGGLSVCAKLLQLLSEPAGANHPNYPADDLQITYINAVPSNNRGYNSMSGRAEQLKTVEIILRNTEKIFAPHHIFVACGTLSVLLDDLEIPSEKTVKIEGILQIGVKMLLSSLLNDAQSSAIIFGTPTMINTETFQNELFEKGVEEIRIISQGCPDLATQISNDPDSSFVEERIRHWVQKAMLKLPEKYIDTLLIFLACTHYGYRQDLFQKAFNEEGFCNITLLNPNLAAAENLVKTVSNNLNPSSTESKAFSVEFVTPYAIPEQEIITLTQLLSPISPATADALNNARICPELLNP
;
A
#
# COMPACT_ATOMS: atom_id res chain seq x y z
N MET A 1 6.58 -6.98 20.55
CA MET A 1 6.93 -6.93 19.11
C MET A 1 6.99 -5.48 18.66
N LYS A 2 7.98 -5.10 17.82
CA LYS A 2 8.05 -3.78 17.17
C LYS A 2 7.81 -3.96 15.68
N LEU A 3 6.73 -3.40 15.16
CA LEU A 3 6.34 -3.43 13.75
C LEU A 3 6.46 -2.03 13.17
N VAL A 4 7.19 -1.89 12.08
CA VAL A 4 7.18 -0.68 11.26
C VAL A 4 6.36 -0.94 10.00
N ILE A 5 5.45 -0.03 9.69
CA ILE A 5 4.78 0.04 8.38
C ILE A 5 5.29 1.31 7.69
N THR A 6 5.76 1.18 6.46
CA THR A 6 6.30 2.33 5.72
C THR A 6 5.70 2.44 4.31
N ASP A 7 5.58 3.67 3.85
CA ASP A 7 5.07 4.02 2.52
C ASP A 7 5.80 5.28 2.01
N SER A 8 5.89 5.45 0.70
CA SER A 8 6.47 6.65 0.07
C SER A 8 5.65 7.94 0.25
N GLY A 9 4.57 7.85 0.99
CA GLY A 9 3.60 8.90 1.28
C GLY A 9 2.62 8.47 2.36
N LEU A 10 1.35 8.80 2.17
CA LEU A 10 0.29 8.64 3.16
C LEU A 10 -0.72 7.51 2.82
N GLY A 11 -0.58 6.88 1.66
CA GLY A 11 -1.53 5.83 1.22
C GLY A 11 -1.50 4.59 2.09
N GLY A 12 -0.33 4.19 2.57
CA GLY A 12 -0.13 3.04 3.46
C GLY A 12 -0.79 3.18 4.83
N LEU A 13 -1.24 4.38 5.23
CA LEU A 13 -2.06 4.58 6.42
C LEU A 13 -3.36 3.75 6.36
N SER A 14 -3.87 3.47 5.15
CA SER A 14 -5.03 2.59 4.96
C SER A 14 -4.74 1.15 5.42
N VAL A 15 -3.52 0.65 5.20
CA VAL A 15 -3.07 -0.67 5.70
C VAL A 15 -2.94 -0.63 7.22
N CYS A 16 -2.33 0.43 7.76
CA CYS A 16 -2.18 0.62 9.21
C CYS A 16 -3.54 0.70 9.91
N ALA A 17 -4.46 1.52 9.40
CA ALA A 17 -5.80 1.67 9.96
C ALA A 17 -6.58 0.35 9.93
N LYS A 18 -6.50 -0.39 8.83
CA LYS A 18 -7.17 -1.69 8.72
C LYS A 18 -6.56 -2.74 9.64
N LEU A 19 -5.23 -2.75 9.80
CA LEU A 19 -4.56 -3.61 10.79
C LEU A 19 -5.09 -3.34 12.19
N LEU A 20 -5.10 -2.07 12.62
CA LEU A 20 -5.60 -1.70 13.96
C LEU A 20 -7.07 -2.03 14.14
N GLN A 21 -7.91 -1.83 13.11
CA GLN A 21 -9.31 -2.24 13.13
C GLN A 21 -9.44 -3.73 13.38
N LEU A 22 -8.73 -4.57 12.60
CA LEU A 22 -8.77 -6.03 12.72
C LEU A 22 -8.27 -6.52 14.08
N LEU A 23 -7.20 -5.92 14.61
CA LEU A 23 -6.66 -6.25 15.93
C LEU A 23 -7.59 -5.83 17.08
N SER A 24 -8.47 -4.85 16.86
CA SER A 24 -9.42 -4.33 17.84
C SER A 24 -10.80 -5.01 17.77
N GLU A 25 -11.03 -5.87 16.78
CA GLU A 25 -12.27 -6.64 16.70
C GLU A 25 -12.40 -7.59 17.91
N PRO A 26 -13.61 -7.78 18.45
CA PRO A 26 -13.83 -8.69 19.57
C PRO A 26 -13.27 -10.08 19.29
N ALA A 27 -12.68 -10.70 20.30
CA ALA A 27 -12.13 -12.03 20.20
C ALA A 27 -13.16 -13.02 19.65
N GLY A 28 -12.84 -13.65 18.53
CA GLY A 28 -13.60 -14.70 17.88
C GLY A 28 -12.68 -15.85 17.47
N ALA A 29 -13.24 -16.88 16.82
CA ALA A 29 -12.48 -18.06 16.41
C ALA A 29 -11.24 -17.73 15.53
N ASN A 30 -11.23 -16.57 14.88
CA ASN A 30 -10.18 -16.17 13.93
C ASN A 30 -9.27 -15.05 14.43
N HIS A 31 -9.60 -14.36 15.53
CA HIS A 31 -8.83 -13.24 16.07
C HIS A 31 -8.79 -13.32 17.60
N PRO A 32 -7.73 -13.92 18.19
CA PRO A 32 -7.51 -13.88 19.62
C PRO A 32 -7.16 -12.45 20.09
N ASN A 33 -7.49 -12.13 21.34
CA ASN A 33 -7.04 -10.89 21.96
C ASN A 33 -5.52 -10.91 22.12
N TYR A 34 -4.88 -9.80 21.76
CA TYR A 34 -3.44 -9.60 21.96
C TYR A 34 -3.21 -8.48 22.99
N PRO A 35 -2.18 -8.59 23.84
CA PRO A 35 -1.80 -7.50 24.72
C PRO A 35 -1.31 -6.30 23.89
N ALA A 36 -2.02 -5.17 23.97
CA ALA A 36 -1.63 -3.98 23.21
C ALA A 36 -0.24 -3.46 23.64
N ASP A 37 0.12 -3.63 24.90
CA ASP A 37 1.44 -3.21 25.45
C ASP A 37 2.60 -4.00 24.84
N ASP A 38 2.36 -5.20 24.29
CA ASP A 38 3.38 -6.05 23.67
C ASP A 38 3.61 -5.76 22.17
N LEU A 39 2.75 -4.92 21.55
CA LEU A 39 2.84 -4.52 20.16
C LEU A 39 3.05 -3.02 20.04
N GLN A 40 4.21 -2.62 19.55
CA GLN A 40 4.52 -1.25 19.18
C GLN A 40 4.45 -1.12 17.66
N ILE A 41 3.57 -0.28 17.17
CA ILE A 41 3.40 0.00 15.74
C ILE A 41 3.94 1.42 15.47
N THR A 42 4.84 1.54 14.49
CA THR A 42 5.30 2.83 13.99
C THR A 42 4.99 2.90 12.50
N TYR A 43 4.24 3.91 12.08
CA TYR A 43 4.10 4.25 10.68
C TYR A 43 5.18 5.25 10.28
N ILE A 44 5.92 4.95 9.22
CA ILE A 44 6.96 5.84 8.68
C ILE A 44 6.56 6.31 7.29
N ASN A 45 6.33 7.62 7.17
CA ASN A 45 6.21 8.28 5.88
C ASN A 45 7.62 8.41 5.28
N ALA A 46 7.93 7.56 4.30
CA ALA A 46 9.23 7.52 3.63
C ALA A 46 9.34 8.54 2.48
N VAL A 47 8.65 9.68 2.60
CA VAL A 47 8.71 10.74 1.59
C VAL A 47 10.14 11.28 1.45
N PRO A 48 10.70 11.38 0.23
CA PRO A 48 12.10 11.72 0.04
C PRO A 48 12.42 13.22 0.17
N SER A 49 11.42 14.07 0.00
CA SER A 49 11.56 15.52 0.15
C SER A 49 10.19 16.19 0.31
N ASN A 50 10.18 17.47 0.73
CA ASN A 50 8.93 18.23 0.92
C ASN A 50 8.07 18.40 -0.34
N ASN A 51 8.68 18.33 -1.53
CA ASN A 51 8.03 18.69 -2.80
C ASN A 51 8.27 17.72 -3.94
N ARG A 52 8.98 16.61 -3.69
CA ARG A 52 9.31 15.61 -4.70
C ARG A 52 9.09 14.22 -4.13
N GLY A 53 8.24 13.43 -4.79
CA GLY A 53 8.08 12.02 -4.54
C GLY A 53 9.00 11.14 -5.41
N TYR A 54 9.03 9.85 -5.17
CA TYR A 54 9.85 8.88 -5.92
C TYR A 54 9.62 8.90 -7.43
N ASN A 55 8.38 9.14 -7.87
CA ASN A 55 8.05 9.20 -9.31
C ASN A 55 8.66 10.41 -10.05
N SER A 56 9.18 11.41 -9.33
CA SER A 56 9.82 12.60 -9.90
C SER A 56 11.35 12.61 -9.74
N MET A 57 11.93 11.52 -9.23
CA MET A 57 13.38 11.35 -9.16
C MET A 57 14.01 11.11 -10.52
N SER A 58 15.31 11.35 -10.64
CA SER A 58 16.05 11.26 -11.90
C SER A 58 16.16 9.84 -12.46
N GLY A 59 15.89 8.82 -11.64
CA GLY A 59 15.87 7.43 -12.04
C GLY A 59 16.02 6.43 -10.89
N ARG A 60 16.11 5.15 -11.26
CA ARG A 60 16.12 4.02 -10.31
C ARG A 60 17.27 4.11 -9.29
N ALA A 61 18.46 4.54 -9.70
CA ALA A 61 19.62 4.66 -8.78
C ALA A 61 19.37 5.66 -7.64
N GLU A 62 18.72 6.81 -7.92
CA GLU A 62 18.35 7.78 -6.89
C GLU A 62 17.28 7.21 -5.97
N GLN A 63 16.29 6.51 -6.54
CA GLN A 63 15.23 5.86 -5.79
C GLN A 63 15.77 4.80 -4.82
N LEU A 64 16.63 3.88 -5.31
CA LEU A 64 17.27 2.82 -4.51
C LEU A 64 18.10 3.39 -3.36
N LYS A 65 18.96 4.36 -3.65
CA LYS A 65 19.80 5.02 -2.62
C LYS A 65 18.94 5.64 -1.53
N THR A 66 17.82 6.28 -1.90
CA THR A 66 16.94 6.95 -0.93
C THR A 66 16.21 5.93 -0.06
N VAL A 67 15.66 4.87 -0.65
CA VAL A 67 15.00 3.78 0.10
C VAL A 67 15.98 3.11 1.05
N GLU A 68 17.19 2.82 0.60
CA GLU A 68 18.26 2.22 1.43
C GLU A 68 18.56 3.07 2.66
N ILE A 69 18.74 4.39 2.49
CA ILE A 69 18.99 5.33 3.59
C ILE A 69 17.85 5.28 4.60
N ILE A 70 16.59 5.37 4.12
CA ILE A 70 15.42 5.38 5.00
C ILE A 70 15.28 4.06 5.76
N LEU A 71 15.43 2.91 5.09
CA LEU A 71 15.32 1.60 5.74
C LEU A 71 16.43 1.39 6.77
N ARG A 72 17.66 1.78 6.46
CA ARG A 72 18.80 1.72 7.37
C ARG A 72 18.58 2.60 8.61
N ASN A 73 18.14 3.84 8.42
CA ASN A 73 17.86 4.74 9.52
C ASN A 73 16.64 4.31 10.34
N THR A 74 15.62 3.75 9.69
CA THR A 74 14.47 3.12 10.37
C THR A 74 14.96 2.02 11.31
N GLU A 75 15.81 1.12 10.82
CA GLU A 75 16.37 0.03 11.63
C GLU A 75 17.18 0.57 12.81
N LYS A 76 18.03 1.57 12.57
CA LYS A 76 18.89 2.18 13.59
C LYS A 76 18.10 2.92 14.68
N ILE A 77 17.06 3.67 14.29
CA ILE A 77 16.32 4.55 15.22
C ILE A 77 15.26 3.76 16.00
N PHE A 78 14.54 2.85 15.35
CA PHE A 78 13.37 2.17 15.94
C PHE A 78 13.66 0.74 16.37
N ALA A 79 14.75 0.13 15.90
CA ALA A 79 15.11 -1.27 16.15
C ALA A 79 13.90 -2.22 15.99
N PRO A 80 13.22 -2.21 14.82
CA PRO A 80 12.04 -3.03 14.59
C PRO A 80 12.39 -4.51 14.46
N HIS A 81 11.45 -5.37 14.78
CA HIS A 81 11.54 -6.80 14.46
C HIS A 81 11.09 -7.07 13.03
N HIS A 82 10.17 -6.25 12.52
CA HIS A 82 9.61 -6.39 11.19
C HIS A 82 9.34 -5.01 10.57
N ILE A 83 9.73 -4.82 9.31
CA ILE A 83 9.41 -3.67 8.47
C ILE A 83 8.52 -4.16 7.33
N PHE A 84 7.32 -3.62 7.24
CA PHE A 84 6.41 -3.87 6.15
C PHE A 84 6.30 -2.65 5.23
N VAL A 85 6.70 -2.81 3.98
CA VAL A 85 6.63 -1.77 2.95
C VAL A 85 5.27 -1.83 2.28
N ALA A 86 4.34 -0.98 2.71
CA ALA A 86 2.97 -0.94 2.18
C ALA A 86 2.86 -0.34 0.78
N CYS A 87 3.88 0.37 0.34
CA CYS A 87 3.93 1.08 -0.94
C CYS A 87 4.29 0.18 -2.11
N GLY A 88 3.47 0.15 -3.17
CA GLY A 88 3.81 -0.55 -4.41
C GLY A 88 5.08 0.01 -5.07
N THR A 89 5.24 1.35 -5.10
CA THR A 89 6.44 2.00 -5.66
C THR A 89 7.72 1.61 -4.93
N LEU A 90 7.70 1.52 -3.59
CA LEU A 90 8.88 1.10 -2.82
C LEU A 90 9.09 -0.41 -2.88
N SER A 91 8.00 -1.19 -2.91
CA SER A 91 8.11 -2.66 -2.91
C SER A 91 8.81 -3.21 -4.15
N VAL A 92 8.64 -2.59 -5.33
CA VAL A 92 9.35 -3.00 -6.55
C VAL A 92 10.85 -2.62 -6.55
N LEU A 93 11.30 -1.90 -5.53
CA LEU A 93 12.72 -1.56 -5.35
C LEU A 93 13.43 -2.51 -4.38
N LEU A 94 12.67 -3.25 -3.55
CA LEU A 94 13.25 -4.05 -2.46
C LEU A 94 14.20 -5.15 -2.96
N ASP A 95 13.89 -5.79 -4.09
CA ASP A 95 14.70 -6.88 -4.64
C ASP A 95 16.06 -6.42 -5.16
N ASP A 96 16.20 -5.12 -5.48
CA ASP A 96 17.46 -4.53 -5.93
C ASP A 96 18.28 -3.92 -4.78
N LEU A 97 17.75 -3.94 -3.55
CA LEU A 97 18.50 -3.45 -2.40
C LEU A 97 19.51 -4.48 -1.93
N GLU A 98 20.76 -4.08 -1.79
CA GLU A 98 21.79 -4.88 -1.13
C GLU A 98 21.59 -4.86 0.40
N ILE A 99 20.56 -5.58 0.87
CA ILE A 99 20.30 -5.73 2.30
C ILE A 99 21.23 -6.85 2.81
N PRO A 100 22.19 -6.56 3.73
CA PRO A 100 23.09 -7.57 4.25
C PRO A 100 22.32 -8.77 4.85
N SER A 101 22.70 -9.99 4.47
CA SER A 101 22.05 -11.24 4.91
C SER A 101 22.15 -11.52 6.43
N GLU A 102 22.97 -10.77 7.14
CA GLU A 102 23.17 -10.90 8.60
C GLU A 102 22.11 -10.16 9.43
N LYS A 103 21.15 -9.47 8.77
CA LYS A 103 20.13 -8.68 9.47
C LYS A 103 19.04 -9.56 10.08
N THR A 104 18.77 -9.30 11.35
CA THR A 104 17.69 -9.93 12.12
C THR A 104 16.31 -9.34 11.82
N VAL A 105 16.25 -8.20 11.12
CA VAL A 105 15.00 -7.50 10.79
C VAL A 105 14.40 -8.08 9.52
N LYS A 106 13.18 -8.59 9.63
CA LYS A 106 12.42 -9.05 8.47
C LYS A 106 11.88 -7.83 7.70
N ILE A 107 12.15 -7.75 6.40
CA ILE A 107 11.59 -6.72 5.51
C ILE A 107 10.71 -7.42 4.47
N GLU A 108 9.46 -6.99 4.36
CA GLU A 108 8.49 -7.52 3.40
C GLU A 108 7.77 -6.36 2.70
N GLY A 109 7.42 -6.56 1.42
CA GLY A 109 6.67 -5.59 0.63
C GLY A 109 5.27 -6.07 0.27
N ILE A 110 4.38 -5.13 -0.03
CA ILE A 110 3.01 -5.41 -0.48
C ILE A 110 2.97 -6.09 -1.87
N LEU A 111 4.06 -5.98 -2.65
CA LEU A 111 4.17 -6.55 -3.99
C LEU A 111 3.81 -8.04 -4.00
N GLN A 112 4.43 -8.85 -3.15
CA GLN A 112 4.21 -10.29 -3.11
C GLN A 112 2.78 -10.68 -2.72
N ILE A 113 2.13 -9.87 -1.87
CA ILE A 113 0.72 -10.04 -1.52
C ILE A 113 -0.16 -9.77 -2.74
N GLY A 114 0.13 -8.68 -3.46
CA GLY A 114 -0.59 -8.32 -4.68
C GLY A 114 -0.43 -9.34 -5.79
N VAL A 115 0.79 -9.82 -6.06
CA VAL A 115 1.07 -10.88 -7.04
C VAL A 115 0.29 -12.13 -6.70
N LYS A 116 0.33 -12.59 -5.44
CA LYS A 116 -0.40 -13.79 -5.00
C LYS A 116 -1.91 -13.63 -5.18
N MET A 117 -2.46 -12.48 -4.83
CA MET A 117 -3.89 -12.17 -4.99
C MET A 117 -4.30 -12.22 -6.45
N LEU A 118 -3.57 -11.52 -7.32
CA LEU A 118 -3.89 -11.44 -8.74
C LEU A 118 -3.69 -12.79 -9.45
N LEU A 119 -2.59 -13.49 -9.15
CA LEU A 119 -2.31 -14.82 -9.68
C LEU A 119 -3.41 -15.82 -9.32
N SER A 120 -3.85 -15.86 -8.05
CA SER A 120 -4.94 -16.73 -7.63
C SER A 120 -6.22 -16.48 -8.42
N SER A 121 -6.57 -15.22 -8.65
CA SER A 121 -7.77 -14.86 -9.42
C SER A 121 -7.64 -15.22 -10.91
N LEU A 122 -6.49 -14.98 -11.52
CA LEU A 122 -6.23 -15.29 -12.94
C LEU A 122 -6.15 -16.79 -13.23
N LEU A 123 -5.65 -17.60 -12.28
CA LEU A 123 -5.59 -19.06 -12.43
C LEU A 123 -6.96 -19.71 -12.23
N ASN A 124 -7.84 -19.11 -11.43
CA ASN A 124 -9.20 -19.61 -11.22
C ASN A 124 -10.11 -19.40 -12.44
N ASP A 125 -9.80 -18.42 -13.29
CA ASP A 125 -10.55 -18.11 -14.51
C ASP A 125 -9.59 -17.81 -15.68
N ALA A 126 -9.45 -18.79 -16.57
CA ALA A 126 -8.56 -18.70 -17.73
C ALA A 126 -9.03 -17.66 -18.80
N GLN A 127 -10.28 -17.21 -18.71
CA GLN A 127 -10.81 -16.20 -19.63
C GLN A 127 -10.74 -14.78 -19.06
N SER A 128 -10.35 -14.61 -17.79
CA SER A 128 -10.19 -13.30 -17.16
C SER A 128 -8.93 -12.59 -17.63
N SER A 129 -9.01 -11.27 -17.68
CA SER A 129 -7.85 -10.36 -17.83
C SER A 129 -7.72 -9.48 -16.62
N ALA A 130 -6.53 -8.94 -16.42
CA ALA A 130 -6.28 -7.99 -15.35
C ALA A 130 -5.81 -6.64 -15.89
N ILE A 131 -6.37 -5.57 -15.35
CA ILE A 131 -5.86 -4.22 -15.51
C ILE A 131 -5.19 -3.80 -14.21
N ILE A 132 -3.89 -3.53 -14.27
CA ILE A 132 -3.08 -3.08 -13.15
C ILE A 132 -2.95 -1.55 -13.22
N PHE A 133 -3.58 -0.84 -12.28
CA PHE A 133 -3.41 0.59 -12.11
C PHE A 133 -2.33 0.86 -11.06
N GLY A 134 -1.27 1.57 -11.44
CA GLY A 134 -0.14 1.86 -10.55
C GLY A 134 0.46 3.23 -10.79
N THR A 135 1.46 3.57 -9.99
CA THR A 135 2.31 4.74 -10.24
C THR A 135 3.21 4.49 -11.46
N PRO A 136 3.71 5.55 -12.13
CA PRO A 136 4.64 5.38 -13.25
C PRO A 136 5.85 4.50 -12.91
N THR A 137 6.49 4.71 -11.75
CA THR A 137 7.63 3.90 -11.33
C THR A 137 7.24 2.42 -11.21
N MET A 138 6.15 2.11 -10.52
CA MET A 138 5.69 0.74 -10.31
C MET A 138 5.40 0.01 -11.63
N ILE A 139 4.75 0.70 -12.57
CA ILE A 139 4.41 0.12 -13.88
C ILE A 139 5.65 -0.06 -14.76
N ASN A 140 6.53 0.95 -14.81
CA ASN A 140 7.69 0.97 -15.71
C ASN A 140 8.82 0.02 -15.26
N THR A 141 8.85 -0.41 -14.01
CA THR A 141 9.82 -1.43 -13.55
C THR A 141 9.47 -2.83 -14.05
N GLU A 142 8.21 -3.05 -14.46
CA GLU A 142 7.68 -4.34 -14.92
C GLU A 142 7.86 -5.51 -13.93
N THR A 143 8.35 -5.25 -12.71
CA THR A 143 8.60 -6.28 -11.68
C THR A 143 7.35 -7.10 -11.40
N PHE A 144 6.21 -6.42 -11.23
CA PHE A 144 4.93 -7.06 -10.94
C PHE A 144 4.45 -7.94 -12.10
N GLN A 145 4.57 -7.43 -13.33
CA GLN A 145 4.17 -8.13 -14.55
C GLN A 145 5.05 -9.36 -14.77
N ASN A 146 6.37 -9.20 -14.66
CA ASN A 146 7.34 -10.27 -14.87
C ASN A 146 7.13 -11.42 -13.88
N GLU A 147 6.84 -11.14 -12.60
CA GLU A 147 6.51 -12.18 -11.64
C GLU A 147 5.24 -12.97 -12.02
N LEU A 148 4.24 -12.34 -12.61
CA LEU A 148 3.05 -13.03 -13.11
C LEU A 148 3.37 -13.90 -14.34
N PHE A 149 4.18 -13.39 -15.27
CA PHE A 149 4.59 -14.10 -16.47
C PHE A 149 5.46 -15.32 -16.13
N GLU A 150 6.41 -15.20 -15.20
CA GLU A 150 7.21 -16.32 -14.70
C GLU A 150 6.36 -17.40 -14.05
N LYS A 151 5.19 -17.06 -13.52
CA LYS A 151 4.22 -17.99 -12.94
C LYS A 151 3.20 -18.54 -13.97
N GLY A 152 3.43 -18.26 -15.27
CA GLY A 152 2.66 -18.84 -16.37
C GLY A 152 1.42 -18.06 -16.79
N VAL A 153 1.26 -16.80 -16.34
CA VAL A 153 0.20 -15.93 -16.86
C VAL A 153 0.59 -15.42 -18.23
N GLU A 154 -0.30 -15.53 -19.22
CA GLU A 154 -0.07 -15.02 -20.56
C GLU A 154 -0.01 -13.49 -20.54
N GLU A 155 1.00 -12.89 -21.20
CA GLU A 155 1.21 -11.43 -21.23
C GLU A 155 -0.02 -10.67 -21.75
N ILE A 156 -0.70 -11.23 -22.77
CA ILE A 156 -1.89 -10.61 -23.37
C ILE A 156 -3.05 -10.42 -22.36
N ARG A 157 -3.05 -11.14 -21.25
CA ARG A 157 -4.06 -11.04 -20.19
C ARG A 157 -3.77 -9.94 -19.17
N ILE A 158 -2.61 -9.28 -19.26
CA ILE A 158 -2.18 -8.28 -18.29
C ILE A 158 -2.04 -6.93 -18.97
N ILE A 159 -2.90 -6.01 -18.60
CA ILE A 159 -2.84 -4.61 -19.04
C ILE A 159 -2.30 -3.76 -17.89
N SER A 160 -1.27 -2.97 -18.16
CA SER A 160 -0.68 -2.08 -17.18
C SER A 160 -0.97 -0.62 -17.52
N GLN A 161 -1.46 0.14 -16.53
CA GLN A 161 -1.78 1.55 -16.66
C GLN A 161 -1.13 2.37 -15.56
N GLY A 162 -0.09 3.13 -15.93
CA GLY A 162 0.48 4.15 -15.04
C GLY A 162 -0.44 5.36 -14.96
N CYS A 163 -0.65 5.86 -13.74
CA CYS A 163 -1.51 7.00 -13.45
C CYS A 163 -0.68 8.13 -12.79
N PRO A 164 0.06 8.94 -13.57
CA PRO A 164 0.82 10.06 -13.04
C PRO A 164 -0.03 10.98 -12.16
N ASP A 165 0.52 11.42 -11.04
CA ASP A 165 -0.04 12.38 -10.07
C ASP A 165 -1.33 11.97 -9.36
N LEU A 166 -1.99 10.88 -9.75
CA LEU A 166 -3.28 10.47 -9.20
C LEU A 166 -3.19 10.22 -7.68
N ALA A 167 -2.10 9.62 -7.19
CA ALA A 167 -1.90 9.38 -5.76
C ALA A 167 -1.90 10.70 -4.96
N THR A 168 -1.16 11.71 -5.43
CA THR A 168 -1.10 13.05 -4.81
C THR A 168 -2.46 13.76 -4.86
N GLN A 169 -3.17 13.64 -5.98
CA GLN A 169 -4.49 14.25 -6.12
C GLN A 169 -5.50 13.65 -5.13
N ILE A 170 -5.47 12.33 -4.94
CA ILE A 170 -6.32 11.63 -3.96
C ILE A 170 -5.95 12.06 -2.52
N SER A 171 -4.65 12.22 -2.20
CA SER A 171 -4.24 12.71 -0.88
C SER A 171 -4.73 14.12 -0.57
N ASN A 172 -4.74 15.00 -1.59
CA ASN A 172 -5.12 16.39 -1.41
C ASN A 172 -6.64 16.58 -1.29
N ASP A 173 -7.40 16.01 -2.21
CA ASP A 173 -8.86 16.13 -2.26
C ASP A 173 -9.49 14.94 -3.00
N PRO A 174 -9.73 13.82 -2.28
CA PRO A 174 -10.26 12.60 -2.89
C PRO A 174 -11.68 12.76 -3.44
N ASP A 175 -12.45 13.71 -2.94
CA ASP A 175 -13.86 13.93 -3.32
C ASP A 175 -14.04 14.95 -4.43
N SER A 176 -12.94 15.54 -4.93
CA SER A 176 -13.02 16.50 -6.02
C SER A 176 -13.49 15.84 -7.34
N SER A 177 -14.25 16.61 -8.12
CA SER A 177 -14.62 16.21 -9.48
C SER A 177 -13.38 15.96 -10.36
N PHE A 178 -12.27 16.65 -10.05
CA PHE A 178 -11.01 16.47 -10.76
C PHE A 178 -10.42 15.06 -10.54
N VAL A 179 -10.46 14.50 -9.33
CA VAL A 179 -10.02 13.13 -9.06
C VAL A 179 -10.91 12.14 -9.82
N GLU A 180 -12.22 12.34 -9.82
CA GLU A 180 -13.15 11.50 -10.57
C GLU A 180 -12.85 11.53 -12.07
N GLU A 181 -12.67 12.72 -12.66
CA GLU A 181 -12.31 12.88 -14.08
C GLU A 181 -10.97 12.22 -14.43
N ARG A 182 -9.98 12.31 -13.52
CA ARG A 182 -8.68 11.67 -13.72
C ARG A 182 -8.77 10.16 -13.67
N ILE A 183 -9.53 9.59 -12.73
CA ILE A 183 -9.77 8.14 -12.68
C ILE A 183 -10.48 7.68 -13.97
N ARG A 184 -11.55 8.35 -14.38
CA ARG A 184 -12.25 8.05 -15.63
C ARG A 184 -11.30 8.07 -16.84
N HIS A 185 -10.46 9.10 -16.95
CA HIS A 185 -9.47 9.20 -18.00
C HIS A 185 -8.50 8.03 -18.04
N TRP A 186 -7.98 7.59 -16.88
CA TRP A 186 -7.05 6.45 -16.83
C TRP A 186 -7.74 5.12 -17.09
N VAL A 187 -9.00 4.95 -16.66
CA VAL A 187 -9.82 3.78 -17.02
C VAL A 187 -10.00 3.72 -18.53
N GLN A 188 -10.43 4.79 -19.17
CA GLN A 188 -10.59 4.85 -20.64
C GLN A 188 -9.30 4.51 -21.36
N LYS A 189 -8.15 5.05 -20.93
CA LYS A 189 -6.85 4.70 -21.51
C LYS A 189 -6.48 3.23 -21.34
N ALA A 190 -6.79 2.64 -20.22
CA ALA A 190 -6.53 1.23 -20.00
C ALA A 190 -7.43 0.35 -20.88
N MET A 191 -8.70 0.73 -21.03
CA MET A 191 -9.66 0.03 -21.88
C MET A 191 -9.23 -0.05 -23.34
N LEU A 192 -8.60 1.00 -23.88
CA LEU A 192 -8.06 1.00 -25.25
C LEU A 192 -6.96 -0.04 -25.50
N LYS A 193 -6.39 -0.61 -24.46
CA LYS A 193 -5.33 -1.63 -24.52
C LYS A 193 -5.88 -3.06 -24.38
N LEU A 194 -7.17 -3.21 -24.04
CA LEU A 194 -7.78 -4.52 -23.81
C LEU A 194 -7.93 -5.27 -25.15
N PRO A 195 -7.48 -6.53 -25.21
CA PRO A 195 -7.74 -7.39 -26.37
C PRO A 195 -9.20 -7.83 -26.38
N GLU A 196 -9.84 -7.86 -27.52
CA GLU A 196 -11.25 -8.24 -27.68
C GLU A 196 -11.60 -9.64 -27.08
N LYS A 197 -10.63 -10.53 -27.03
CA LYS A 197 -10.82 -11.92 -26.59
C LYS A 197 -11.03 -12.10 -25.08
N TYR A 198 -10.58 -11.14 -24.22
CA TYR A 198 -10.49 -11.32 -22.76
C TYR A 198 -11.25 -10.22 -22.01
N ILE A 199 -12.45 -9.90 -22.45
CA ILE A 199 -13.26 -8.82 -21.87
C ILE A 199 -14.42 -9.31 -20.98
N ASP A 200 -14.65 -10.63 -20.90
CA ASP A 200 -15.83 -11.17 -20.20
C ASP A 200 -15.73 -11.02 -18.69
N THR A 201 -14.52 -11.15 -18.11
CA THR A 201 -14.25 -10.97 -16.69
C THR A 201 -13.01 -10.13 -16.53
N LEU A 202 -13.16 -8.92 -15.97
CA LEU A 202 -12.05 -8.02 -15.72
C LEU A 202 -11.70 -7.95 -14.24
N LEU A 203 -10.42 -8.22 -13.94
CA LEU A 203 -9.83 -8.01 -12.65
C LEU A 203 -9.17 -6.63 -12.62
N ILE A 204 -9.61 -5.76 -11.74
CA ILE A 204 -9.10 -4.38 -11.62
C ILE A 204 -8.21 -4.32 -10.39
N PHE A 205 -6.90 -4.31 -10.60
CA PHE A 205 -5.92 -4.33 -9.52
C PHE A 205 -5.40 -2.92 -9.22
N LEU A 206 -5.63 -2.47 -7.98
CA LEU A 206 -5.23 -1.14 -7.50
C LEU A 206 -3.85 -1.24 -6.82
N ALA A 207 -2.78 -1.17 -7.63
CA ALA A 207 -1.41 -1.39 -7.18
C ALA A 207 -0.78 -0.20 -6.41
N CYS A 208 -1.52 0.89 -6.23
CA CYS A 208 -1.12 2.01 -5.38
C CYS A 208 -2.05 2.09 -4.17
N THR A 209 -1.48 2.21 -2.98
CA THR A 209 -2.20 2.29 -1.70
C THR A 209 -3.25 3.41 -1.66
N HIS A 210 -2.98 4.55 -2.29
CA HIS A 210 -3.91 5.67 -2.38
C HIS A 210 -5.17 5.36 -3.18
N TYR A 211 -5.08 4.51 -4.21
CA TYR A 211 -6.24 4.21 -5.07
C TYR A 211 -7.35 3.48 -4.31
N GLY A 212 -6.96 2.75 -3.26
CA GLY A 212 -7.91 2.12 -2.35
C GLY A 212 -8.87 3.07 -1.65
N TYR A 213 -8.49 4.34 -1.43
CA TYR A 213 -9.38 5.36 -0.85
C TYR A 213 -10.54 5.72 -1.77
N ARG A 214 -10.37 5.54 -3.09
CA ARG A 214 -11.40 5.88 -4.09
C ARG A 214 -11.67 4.73 -5.05
N GLN A 215 -11.64 3.50 -4.54
CA GLN A 215 -12.02 2.31 -5.32
C GLN A 215 -13.45 2.38 -5.87
N ASP A 216 -14.34 3.11 -5.20
CA ASP A 216 -15.69 3.43 -5.64
C ASP A 216 -15.72 4.15 -7.00
N LEU A 217 -14.81 5.09 -7.22
CA LEU A 217 -14.70 5.83 -8.48
C LEU A 217 -14.15 4.96 -9.63
N PHE A 218 -13.26 4.03 -9.34
CA PHE A 218 -12.84 3.05 -10.35
C PHE A 218 -14.02 2.18 -10.75
N GLN A 219 -14.79 1.64 -9.79
CA GLN A 219 -16.01 0.87 -10.09
C GLN A 219 -16.99 1.68 -10.93
N LYS A 220 -17.23 2.94 -10.55
CA LYS A 220 -18.12 3.84 -11.28
C LYS A 220 -17.63 4.05 -12.71
N ALA A 221 -16.36 4.35 -12.90
CA ALA A 221 -15.79 4.60 -14.24
C ALA A 221 -15.90 3.38 -15.16
N PHE A 222 -15.67 2.16 -14.67
CA PHE A 222 -15.88 0.94 -15.46
C PHE A 222 -17.35 0.70 -15.79
N ASN A 223 -18.26 0.97 -14.87
CA ASN A 223 -19.69 0.86 -15.12
C ASN A 223 -20.16 1.84 -16.21
N GLU A 224 -19.63 3.07 -16.21
CA GLU A 224 -19.90 4.09 -17.24
C GLU A 224 -19.40 3.67 -18.63
N GLU A 225 -18.33 2.89 -18.72
CA GLU A 225 -17.81 2.30 -19.97
C GLU A 225 -18.54 0.99 -20.35
N GLY A 226 -19.57 0.59 -19.60
CA GLY A 226 -20.39 -0.60 -19.90
C GLY A 226 -19.87 -1.91 -19.29
N PHE A 227 -18.83 -1.86 -18.46
CA PHE A 227 -18.24 -3.03 -17.78
C PHE A 227 -18.78 -3.16 -16.35
N CYS A 228 -19.90 -3.86 -16.18
CA CYS A 228 -20.50 -4.09 -14.87
C CYS A 228 -19.96 -5.35 -14.16
N ASN A 229 -19.36 -6.28 -14.92
CA ASN A 229 -18.78 -7.51 -14.38
C ASN A 229 -17.27 -7.36 -14.15
N ILE A 230 -16.90 -6.56 -13.17
CA ILE A 230 -15.51 -6.38 -12.76
C ILE A 230 -15.30 -6.86 -11.32
N THR A 231 -14.09 -7.32 -11.03
CA THR A 231 -13.65 -7.62 -9.66
C THR A 231 -12.54 -6.65 -9.28
N LEU A 232 -12.82 -5.78 -8.32
CA LEU A 232 -11.81 -4.88 -7.74
C LEU A 232 -10.93 -5.64 -6.76
N LEU A 233 -9.64 -5.59 -7.00
CA LEU A 233 -8.60 -6.18 -6.16
C LEU A 233 -7.78 -5.05 -5.52
N ASN A 234 -7.95 -4.88 -4.20
CA ASN A 234 -7.23 -3.91 -3.40
C ASN A 234 -6.32 -4.66 -2.41
N PRO A 235 -4.99 -4.62 -2.59
CA PRO A 235 -4.08 -5.38 -1.75
C PRO A 235 -3.96 -4.86 -0.31
N ASN A 236 -4.46 -3.65 0.00
CA ASN A 236 -4.30 -3.06 1.33
C ASN A 236 -4.99 -3.89 2.43
N LEU A 237 -6.19 -4.45 2.15
CA LEU A 237 -6.88 -5.32 3.09
C LEU A 237 -6.10 -6.63 3.30
N ALA A 238 -5.70 -7.30 2.22
CA ALA A 238 -4.93 -8.53 2.31
C ALA A 238 -3.58 -8.33 3.01
N ALA A 239 -2.96 -7.15 2.84
CA ALA A 239 -1.76 -6.75 3.56
C ALA A 239 -2.02 -6.63 5.07
N ALA A 240 -3.11 -5.98 5.47
CA ALA A 240 -3.49 -5.87 6.88
C ALA A 240 -3.76 -7.25 7.50
N GLU A 241 -4.49 -8.13 6.82
CA GLU A 241 -4.74 -9.52 7.24
C GLU A 241 -3.44 -10.34 7.38
N ASN A 242 -2.49 -10.15 6.46
CA ASN A 242 -1.17 -10.79 6.55
C ASN A 242 -0.39 -10.29 7.77
N LEU A 243 -0.47 -9.00 8.06
CA LEU A 243 0.16 -8.42 9.26
C LEU A 243 -0.51 -8.91 10.55
N VAL A 244 -1.83 -9.12 10.59
CA VAL A 244 -2.50 -9.78 11.73
C VAL A 244 -1.90 -11.17 11.97
N LYS A 245 -1.69 -11.97 10.92
CA LYS A 245 -1.05 -13.29 11.03
C LYS A 245 0.38 -13.17 11.55
N THR A 246 1.11 -12.16 11.10
CA THR A 246 2.47 -11.89 11.58
C THR A 246 2.48 -11.54 13.08
N VAL A 247 1.54 -10.71 13.53
CA VAL A 247 1.36 -10.40 14.96
C VAL A 247 1.00 -11.65 15.73
N SER A 248 0.06 -12.45 15.23
CA SER A 248 -0.40 -13.70 15.84
C SER A 248 0.73 -14.72 16.06
N ASN A 249 1.67 -14.80 15.13
CA ASN A 249 2.80 -15.71 15.20
C ASN A 249 3.90 -15.25 16.18
N ASN A 250 3.88 -13.99 16.59
CA ASN A 250 4.92 -13.39 17.43
C ASN A 250 4.45 -12.98 18.83
N LEU A 251 3.14 -12.95 19.07
CA LEU A 251 2.55 -12.59 20.35
C LEU A 251 1.66 -13.71 20.87
N ASN A 252 1.71 -13.93 22.17
CA ASN A 252 0.79 -14.86 22.82
C ASN A 252 -0.59 -14.20 23.02
N PRO A 253 -1.68 -14.90 22.75
CA PRO A 253 -3.01 -14.44 23.09
C PRO A 253 -3.13 -14.11 24.58
N SER A 254 -3.85 -13.03 24.91
CA SER A 254 -4.13 -12.64 26.29
C SER A 254 -5.56 -13.00 26.67
N SER A 255 -5.75 -13.43 27.92
CA SER A 255 -7.08 -13.62 28.50
C SER A 255 -7.67 -12.33 29.11
N THR A 256 -6.84 -11.26 29.21
CA THR A 256 -7.28 -9.96 29.73
C THR A 256 -7.82 -9.09 28.60
N GLU A 257 -8.78 -8.21 28.92
CA GLU A 257 -9.24 -7.21 27.97
C GLU A 257 -8.06 -6.39 27.47
N SER A 258 -7.91 -6.32 26.13
CA SER A 258 -6.84 -5.57 25.51
C SER A 258 -7.09 -4.07 25.69
N LYS A 259 -6.05 -3.32 26.07
CA LYS A 259 -6.04 -1.87 25.89
C LYS A 259 -6.14 -1.55 24.40
N ALA A 260 -6.59 -0.35 24.06
CA ALA A 260 -6.63 0.10 22.68
C ALA A 260 -5.21 0.10 22.07
N PHE A 261 -5.05 -0.48 20.89
CA PHE A 261 -3.80 -0.39 20.14
C PHE A 261 -3.53 1.05 19.73
N SER A 262 -2.26 1.43 19.73
CA SER A 262 -1.82 2.75 19.29
C SER A 262 -0.75 2.62 18.22
N VAL A 263 -0.61 3.67 17.43
CA VAL A 263 0.45 3.80 16.43
C VAL A 263 1.17 5.14 16.61
N GLU A 264 2.50 5.13 16.47
CA GLU A 264 3.29 6.35 16.33
C GLU A 264 3.43 6.66 14.84
N PHE A 265 3.15 7.89 14.44
CA PHE A 265 3.39 8.35 13.07
C PHE A 265 4.67 9.20 13.02
N VAL A 266 5.58 8.83 12.11
CA VAL A 266 6.88 9.48 11.94
C VAL A 266 7.07 9.89 10.48
N THR A 267 7.57 11.10 10.29
CA THR A 267 7.81 11.68 8.95
C THR A 267 9.07 12.54 8.95
N PRO A 268 9.87 12.57 7.87
CA PRO A 268 11.03 13.44 7.80
C PRO A 268 10.69 14.92 7.65
N TYR A 269 9.49 15.25 7.16
CA TYR A 269 9.02 16.61 6.89
C TYR A 269 7.61 16.82 7.40
N ALA A 270 7.24 18.09 7.66
CA ALA A 270 5.86 18.45 7.97
C ALA A 270 4.92 18.06 6.81
N ILE A 271 3.78 17.47 7.17
CA ILE A 271 2.74 17.12 6.20
C ILE A 271 1.89 18.37 5.96
N PRO A 272 1.48 18.65 4.71
CA PRO A 272 0.54 19.74 4.42
C PRO A 272 -0.76 19.58 5.22
N GLU A 273 -1.23 20.69 5.80
CA GLU A 273 -2.43 20.70 6.65
C GLU A 273 -3.66 20.12 5.93
N GLN A 274 -3.83 20.44 4.65
CA GLN A 274 -4.94 19.94 3.85
C GLN A 274 -4.93 18.40 3.74
N GLU A 275 -3.75 17.78 3.58
CA GLU A 275 -3.62 16.32 3.53
C GLU A 275 -3.96 15.70 4.89
N ILE A 276 -3.55 16.33 6.00
CA ILE A 276 -3.90 15.86 7.35
C ILE A 276 -5.43 15.88 7.54
N ILE A 277 -6.09 16.99 7.21
CA ILE A 277 -7.55 17.13 7.33
C ILE A 277 -8.25 16.05 6.52
N THR A 278 -7.89 15.93 5.25
CA THR A 278 -8.49 14.99 4.31
C THR A 278 -8.36 13.54 4.79
N LEU A 279 -7.14 13.14 5.11
CA LEU A 279 -6.89 11.74 5.50
C LEU A 279 -7.42 11.43 6.90
N THR A 280 -7.45 12.39 7.81
CA THR A 280 -8.12 12.22 9.10
C THR A 280 -9.60 11.87 8.93
N GLN A 281 -10.30 12.54 8.00
CA GLN A 281 -11.70 12.24 7.69
C GLN A 281 -11.89 10.82 7.13
N LEU A 282 -10.97 10.36 6.26
CA LEU A 282 -11.03 9.03 5.67
C LEU A 282 -10.66 7.92 6.68
N LEU A 283 -9.71 8.19 7.58
CA LEU A 283 -9.17 7.19 8.49
C LEU A 283 -9.98 7.05 9.79
N SER A 284 -10.57 8.14 10.30
CA SER A 284 -11.28 8.16 11.58
C SER A 284 -12.41 7.10 11.69
N PRO A 285 -13.22 6.84 10.64
CA PRO A 285 -14.23 5.79 10.70
C PRO A 285 -13.66 4.37 10.77
N ILE A 286 -12.40 4.16 10.31
CA ILE A 286 -11.74 2.86 10.26
C ILE A 286 -10.93 2.64 11.53
N SER A 287 -10.09 3.60 11.89
CA SER A 287 -9.21 3.57 13.05
C SER A 287 -8.96 4.98 13.58
N PRO A 288 -9.68 5.40 14.63
CA PRO A 288 -9.41 6.68 15.31
C PRO A 288 -7.95 6.81 15.74
N ALA A 289 -7.33 5.72 16.21
CA ALA A 289 -5.94 5.73 16.63
C ALA A 289 -4.96 6.06 15.50
N THR A 290 -5.24 5.61 14.25
CA THR A 290 -4.42 5.97 13.09
C THR A 290 -4.62 7.45 12.70
N ALA A 291 -5.85 7.94 12.78
CA ALA A 291 -6.15 9.36 12.54
C ALA A 291 -5.48 10.27 13.58
N ASP A 292 -5.54 9.89 14.86
CA ASP A 292 -4.86 10.61 15.95
C ASP A 292 -3.34 10.63 15.76
N ALA A 293 -2.74 9.50 15.34
CA ALA A 293 -1.32 9.42 15.05
C ALA A 293 -0.90 10.38 13.92
N LEU A 294 -1.70 10.47 12.85
CA LEU A 294 -1.46 11.40 11.74
C LEU A 294 -1.50 12.85 12.22
N ASN A 295 -2.48 13.23 13.07
CA ASN A 295 -2.59 14.57 13.63
C ASN A 295 -1.44 14.91 14.60
N ASN A 296 -0.80 13.91 15.20
CA ASN A 296 0.31 14.06 16.14
C ASN A 296 1.64 13.57 15.54
N ALA A 297 1.82 13.71 14.22
CA ALA A 297 2.98 13.23 13.51
C ALA A 297 4.29 13.79 14.09
N ARG A 298 5.24 12.89 14.41
CA ARG A 298 6.57 13.27 14.85
C ARG A 298 7.48 13.53 13.66
N ILE A 299 8.06 14.72 13.60
CA ILE A 299 9.03 15.07 12.57
C ILE A 299 10.40 14.48 12.97
N CYS A 300 11.01 13.70 12.09
CA CYS A 300 12.30 13.02 12.28
C CYS A 300 13.14 13.14 10.98
N PRO A 301 13.84 14.27 10.76
CA PRO A 301 14.67 14.48 9.57
C PRO A 301 15.81 13.47 9.46
N GLU A 302 16.21 12.86 10.58
CA GLU A 302 17.25 11.84 10.68
C GLU A 302 16.98 10.62 9.82
N LEU A 303 15.73 10.37 9.44
CA LEU A 303 15.35 9.30 8.50
C LEU A 303 16.05 9.42 7.14
N LEU A 304 16.42 10.65 6.74
CA LEU A 304 17.06 10.94 5.45
C LEU A 304 18.56 11.26 5.56
N ASN A 305 19.14 11.17 6.75
CA ASN A 305 20.58 11.41 6.91
C ASN A 305 21.37 10.28 6.23
N PRO A 306 22.36 10.63 5.36
CA PRO A 306 23.20 9.66 4.66
C PRO A 306 23.99 8.73 5.59
#